data_00e818512479552defe1416ab312b7f1
#
_entry.id   00e818512479552defe1416ab312b7f1
#
_cell.length_a   1.000
_cell.length_b   1.000
_cell.length_c   1.000
_cell.angle_alpha   90.00
_cell.angle_beta   90.00
_cell.angle_gamma   90.00
#
_symmetry.space_group_name_H-M   'P 1'
#
loop_
_entity.id
_entity.type
_entity.pdbx_description
1 polymer ?
#
loop_
_entity_poly.entity_id
_entity_poly.type
_entity_poly.pdbx_seq_one_letter_code
_entity_poly.pdbx_strand_id
1 'polypeptide(L)'
;AVDCSGSVDDAALSLFCEELSSILAAYETELVVIFHDSRVQAVQTFRRQDLPLHLRPVGGGGTYFKPVGRWLDDNGLRPACLLWFTDLECSSFPDEPACPLLWAVWGQGGERPPFGELLRLPAGA
;
A
#
# COMPACT_ATOMS: atom_id res chain seq x y z
N ALA A 1 -1.18 -2.45 0.51
CA ALA A 1 -1.84 -1.87 -0.67
C ALA A 1 -0.99 -0.76 -1.25
N VAL A 2 -0.93 -0.67 -2.56
CA VAL A 2 -0.18 0.35 -3.28
C VAL A 2 -1.16 1.18 -4.10
N ASP A 3 -1.31 2.46 -3.73
CA ASP A 3 -2.13 3.43 -4.45
C ASP A 3 -1.40 3.86 -5.72
N CYS A 4 -1.94 3.47 -6.86
CA CYS A 4 -1.38 3.74 -8.19
C CYS A 4 -2.16 4.83 -8.93
N SER A 5 -2.91 5.66 -8.22
CA SER A 5 -3.66 6.76 -8.80
C SER A 5 -2.71 7.87 -9.26
N GLY A 6 -2.91 8.39 -10.47
CA GLY A 6 -2.08 9.46 -11.01
C GLY A 6 -0.60 9.10 -11.08
N SER A 7 0.26 10.04 -10.66
CA SER A 7 1.72 9.87 -10.68
C SER A 7 2.21 9.33 -9.34
N VAL A 8 2.80 8.14 -9.36
CA VAL A 8 3.46 7.57 -8.19
C VAL A 8 4.86 8.16 -8.07
N ASP A 9 5.25 8.55 -6.87
CA ASP A 9 6.62 9.00 -6.59
C ASP A 9 7.56 7.78 -6.58
N ASP A 10 8.39 7.65 -7.62
CA ASP A 10 9.29 6.50 -7.78
C ASP A 10 10.32 6.40 -6.66
N ALA A 11 10.83 7.52 -6.16
CA ALA A 11 11.79 7.53 -5.07
C ALA A 11 11.14 7.02 -3.76
N ALA A 12 9.93 7.48 -3.47
CA ALA A 12 9.17 7.00 -2.32
C ALA A 12 8.81 5.52 -2.46
N LEU A 13 8.42 5.08 -3.64
CA LEU A 13 8.11 3.66 -3.89
C LEU A 13 9.34 2.78 -3.69
N SER A 14 10.53 3.24 -4.10
CA SER A 14 11.78 2.52 -3.86
C SER A 14 12.08 2.36 -2.37
N LEU A 15 11.86 3.41 -1.58
CA LEU A 15 12.01 3.34 -0.12
C LEU A 15 11.00 2.36 0.50
N PHE A 16 9.78 2.38 0.02
CA PHE A 16 8.74 1.44 0.48
C PHE A 16 9.13 0.00 0.15
N CYS A 17 9.65 -0.27 -1.05
CA CYS A 17 10.15 -1.59 -1.45
C CYS A 17 11.32 -2.05 -0.58
N GLU A 18 12.24 -1.15 -0.21
CA GLU A 18 13.34 -1.47 0.69
C GLU A 18 12.84 -1.91 2.07
N GLU A 19 11.85 -1.20 2.62
CA GLU A 19 11.25 -1.55 3.90
C GLU A 19 10.53 -2.90 3.85
N LEU A 20 9.75 -3.15 2.79
CA LEU A 20 9.09 -4.45 2.60
C LEU A 20 10.10 -5.57 2.44
N SER A 21 11.18 -5.34 1.71
CA SER A 21 12.26 -6.32 1.54
C SER A 21 12.94 -6.66 2.86
N SER A 22 13.16 -5.66 3.71
CA SER A 22 13.71 -5.86 5.06
C SER A 22 12.79 -6.71 5.93
N ILE A 23 11.49 -6.50 5.85
CA ILE A 23 10.49 -7.29 6.58
C ILE A 23 10.55 -8.76 6.12
N LEU A 24 10.55 -9.01 4.81
CA LEU A 24 10.62 -10.36 4.25
C LEU A 24 11.93 -11.07 4.59
N ALA A 25 13.05 -10.33 4.66
CA ALA A 25 14.34 -10.87 5.02
C ALA A 25 14.41 -11.24 6.51
N ALA A 26 13.77 -10.44 7.36
CA ALA A 26 13.83 -10.61 8.82
C ALA A 26 12.80 -11.60 9.36
N TYR A 27 11.65 -11.72 8.72
CA TYR A 27 10.53 -12.55 9.21
C TYR A 27 10.09 -13.56 8.16
N GLU A 28 9.78 -14.76 8.60
CA GLU A 28 9.15 -15.77 7.74
C GLU A 28 7.68 -15.42 7.59
N THR A 29 7.36 -14.72 6.50
CA THR A 29 6.01 -14.21 6.25
C THR A 29 5.71 -14.21 4.75
N GLU A 30 4.44 -14.05 4.43
CA GLU A 30 3.97 -13.87 3.07
C GLU A 30 3.48 -12.43 2.91
N LEU A 31 3.90 -11.78 1.84
CA LEU A 31 3.50 -10.42 1.50
C LEU A 31 2.56 -10.46 0.31
N VAL A 32 1.32 -10.00 0.51
CA VAL A 32 0.36 -9.83 -0.57
C VAL A 32 0.31 -8.36 -0.92
N VAL A 33 0.66 -8.02 -2.16
CA VAL A 33 0.66 -6.64 -2.65
C VAL A 33 -0.55 -6.43 -3.55
N ILE A 34 -1.38 -5.47 -3.18
CA ILE A 34 -2.60 -5.11 -3.90
C ILE A 34 -2.38 -3.75 -4.54
N PHE A 35 -2.31 -3.71 -5.87
CA PHE A 35 -2.21 -2.47 -6.64
C PHE A 35 -3.61 -1.98 -6.96
N HIS A 36 -3.89 -0.72 -6.65
CA HIS A 36 -5.21 -0.15 -6.91
C HIS A 36 -5.13 1.32 -7.36
N ASP A 37 -6.16 1.75 -8.01
CA ASP A 37 -6.51 3.14 -8.25
C ASP A 37 -7.96 3.35 -7.80
N SER A 38 -8.91 3.55 -8.71
CA SER A 38 -10.34 3.55 -8.37
C SER A 38 -10.88 2.12 -8.15
N ARG A 39 -10.09 1.11 -8.46
CA ARG A 39 -10.40 -0.32 -8.29
C ARG A 39 -9.11 -1.11 -8.10
N VAL A 40 -9.22 -2.36 -7.67
CA VAL A 40 -8.06 -3.26 -7.61
C VAL A 40 -7.64 -3.60 -9.05
N GLN A 41 -6.38 -3.33 -9.37
CA GLN A 41 -5.83 -3.54 -10.71
C GLN A 41 -5.01 -4.82 -10.82
N ALA A 42 -4.27 -5.16 -9.76
CA ALA A 42 -3.43 -6.35 -9.75
C ALA A 42 -3.13 -6.79 -8.32
N VAL A 43 -2.87 -8.06 -8.13
CA VAL A 43 -2.47 -8.62 -6.85
C VAL A 43 -1.29 -9.56 -7.08
N GLN A 44 -0.23 -9.39 -6.30
CA GLN A 44 0.96 -10.22 -6.36
C GLN A 44 1.33 -10.68 -4.95
N THR A 45 1.83 -11.91 -4.85
CA THR A 45 2.27 -12.48 -3.58
C THR A 45 3.78 -12.71 -3.63
N PHE A 46 4.46 -12.28 -2.57
CA PHE A 46 5.91 -12.40 -2.44
C PHE A 46 6.29 -13.13 -1.17
N ARG A 47 7.38 -13.85 -1.24
CA ARG A 47 8.01 -14.53 -0.12
C ARG A 47 9.50 -14.22 -0.12
N ARG A 48 10.23 -14.69 0.90
CA ARG A 48 11.67 -14.40 1.06
C ARG A 48 12.49 -14.75 -0.19
N GLN A 49 12.14 -15.86 -0.88
CA GLN A 49 12.86 -16.26 -2.09
C GLN A 49 12.68 -15.29 -3.27
N ASP A 50 11.71 -14.38 -3.19
CA ASP A 50 11.44 -13.39 -4.23
C ASP A 50 12.24 -12.11 -4.07
N LEU A 51 13.09 -12.03 -3.06
CA LEU A 51 13.92 -10.84 -2.82
C LEU A 51 15.02 -10.69 -3.87
N PRO A 52 15.42 -9.46 -4.22
CA PRO A 52 14.85 -8.18 -3.77
C PRO A 52 13.53 -7.86 -4.47
N LEU A 53 12.65 -7.11 -3.76
CA LEU A 53 11.36 -6.72 -4.31
C LEU A 53 11.49 -5.57 -5.31
N HIS A 54 10.83 -5.75 -6.45
CA HIS A 54 10.65 -4.69 -7.44
C HIS A 54 9.17 -4.58 -7.74
N LEU A 55 8.53 -3.49 -7.30
CA LEU A 55 7.12 -3.24 -7.54
C LEU A 55 6.96 -2.31 -8.72
N ARG A 56 6.04 -2.67 -9.63
CA ARG A 56 5.69 -1.84 -10.78
C ARG A 56 4.24 -1.40 -10.63
N PRO A 57 3.98 -0.10 -10.46
CA PRO A 57 2.61 0.39 -10.32
C PRO A 57 1.74 -0.01 -11.52
N VAL A 58 0.51 -0.42 -11.21
CA VAL A 58 -0.50 -0.77 -12.22
C VAL A 58 -1.75 0.03 -11.92
N GLY A 59 -2.11 0.95 -12.79
CA GLY A 59 -3.25 1.83 -12.60
C GLY A 59 -3.03 3.17 -13.30
N GLY A 60 -3.50 4.25 -12.69
CA GLY A 60 -3.38 5.61 -13.21
C GLY A 60 -4.69 6.37 -13.20
N GLY A 61 -5.77 5.75 -12.72
CA GLY A 61 -7.08 6.39 -12.56
C GLY A 61 -7.21 7.19 -11.27
N GLY A 62 -8.43 7.37 -10.81
CA GLY A 62 -8.72 8.07 -9.56
C GLY A 62 -8.35 7.26 -8.33
N THR A 63 -8.53 7.85 -7.15
CA THR A 63 -8.20 7.21 -5.88
C THR A 63 -9.46 6.76 -5.17
N TYR A 64 -9.59 5.45 -4.92
CA TYR A 64 -10.69 4.89 -4.13
C TYR A 64 -10.17 3.69 -3.35
N PHE A 65 -10.26 3.75 -2.03
CA PHE A 65 -9.68 2.75 -1.15
C PHE A 65 -10.60 1.56 -0.84
N LYS A 66 -11.91 1.75 -0.88
CA LYS A 66 -12.89 0.72 -0.50
C LYS A 66 -12.75 -0.61 -1.24
N PRO A 67 -12.43 -0.65 -2.55
CA PRO A 67 -12.24 -1.91 -3.26
C PRO A 67 -11.19 -2.83 -2.65
N VAL A 68 -10.16 -2.28 -2.03
CA VAL A 68 -9.11 -3.07 -1.36
C VAL A 68 -9.67 -3.85 -0.18
N GLY A 69 -10.45 -3.20 0.67
CA GLY A 69 -11.13 -3.86 1.80
C GLY A 69 -12.11 -4.95 1.33
N ARG A 70 -12.86 -4.66 0.27
CA ARG A 70 -13.76 -5.65 -0.33
C ARG A 70 -13.01 -6.86 -0.88
N TRP A 71 -11.88 -6.62 -1.52
CA TRP A 71 -11.04 -7.70 -2.05
C TRP A 71 -10.55 -8.61 -0.93
N LEU A 72 -10.09 -8.02 0.18
CA LEU A 72 -9.64 -8.78 1.36
C LEU A 72 -10.78 -9.65 1.91
N ASP A 73 -11.98 -9.08 2.06
CA ASP A 73 -13.15 -9.80 2.56
C ASP A 73 -13.57 -10.91 1.59
N ASP A 74 -13.65 -10.61 0.30
CA ASP A 74 -14.09 -11.56 -0.72
C ASP A 74 -13.14 -12.75 -0.86
N ASN A 75 -11.85 -12.54 -0.58
CA ASN A 75 -10.83 -13.59 -0.64
C ASN A 75 -10.52 -14.22 0.73
N GLY A 76 -11.26 -13.83 1.77
CA GLY A 76 -11.07 -14.37 3.11
C GLY A 76 -9.69 -14.10 3.69
N LEU A 77 -9.01 -13.05 3.22
CA LEU A 77 -7.67 -12.72 3.67
C LEU A 77 -7.72 -11.85 4.93
N ARG A 78 -7.04 -12.33 5.99
CA ARG A 78 -6.96 -11.62 7.28
C ARG A 78 -5.49 -11.33 7.59
N PRO A 79 -4.97 -10.19 7.12
CA PRO A 79 -3.56 -9.86 7.33
C PRO A 79 -3.26 -9.57 8.80
N ALA A 80 -2.03 -9.85 9.22
CA ALA A 80 -1.54 -9.47 10.54
C ALA A 80 -1.42 -7.95 10.66
N CYS A 81 -1.10 -7.27 9.55
CA CYS A 81 -1.16 -5.81 9.44
C CYS A 81 -1.35 -5.42 7.98
N LEU A 82 -1.85 -4.21 7.76
CA LEU A 82 -2.04 -3.64 6.43
C LEU A 82 -1.17 -2.39 6.32
N LEU A 83 -0.30 -2.37 5.30
CA LEU A 83 0.50 -1.21 4.96
C LEU A 83 -0.10 -0.58 3.71
N TRP A 84 -0.37 0.71 3.75
CA TRP A 84 -0.95 1.42 2.61
C TRP A 84 -0.02 2.52 2.13
N PHE A 85 0.53 2.33 0.93
CA PHE A 85 1.39 3.31 0.28
C PHE A 85 0.50 4.23 -0.58
N THR A 86 0.44 5.51 -0.23
CA THR A 86 -0.47 6.49 -0.86
C THR A 86 -0.01 7.92 -0.58
N ASP A 87 -0.47 8.89 -1.36
CA ASP A 87 -0.28 10.31 -1.08
C ASP A 87 -1.44 10.90 -0.29
N LEU A 88 -2.48 10.13 0.01
CA LEU A 88 -3.70 10.54 0.70
C LEU A 88 -4.50 11.62 -0.03
N GLU A 89 -4.25 11.84 -1.30
CA GLU A 89 -5.06 12.74 -2.12
C GLU A 89 -6.32 12.00 -2.58
N CYS A 90 -7.32 11.98 -1.70
CA CYS A 90 -8.53 11.19 -1.85
C CYS A 90 -9.75 11.95 -1.36
N SER A 91 -10.94 11.53 -1.80
CA SER A 91 -12.22 12.10 -1.37
C SER A 91 -12.91 11.28 -0.29
N SER A 92 -12.44 10.05 -0.03
CA SER A 92 -13.03 9.17 0.97
C SER A 92 -11.98 8.18 1.49
N PHE A 93 -12.24 7.59 2.66
CA PHE A 93 -11.40 6.58 3.27
C PHE A 93 -12.09 5.23 3.27
N PRO A 94 -11.33 4.11 3.40
CA PRO A 94 -11.92 2.80 3.55
C PRO A 94 -12.58 2.66 4.91
N ASP A 95 -13.35 1.60 5.10
CA ASP A 95 -13.78 1.21 6.44
C ASP A 95 -12.55 0.79 7.26
N GLU A 96 -12.57 1.05 8.58
CA GLU A 96 -11.46 0.69 9.44
C GLU A 96 -11.26 -0.83 9.44
N PRO A 97 -10.07 -1.34 9.06
CA PRO A 97 -9.83 -2.77 9.06
C PRO A 97 -9.70 -3.32 10.49
N ALA A 98 -9.94 -4.62 10.64
CA ALA A 98 -9.80 -5.29 11.93
C ALA A 98 -8.32 -5.43 12.35
N CYS A 99 -7.39 -5.35 11.42
CA CYS A 99 -5.95 -5.44 11.67
C CYS A 99 -5.34 -4.05 11.86
N PRO A 100 -4.13 -3.97 12.46
CA PRO A 100 -3.38 -2.71 12.47
C PRO A 100 -3.13 -2.17 11.07
N LEU A 101 -3.24 -0.87 10.90
CA LEU A 101 -3.02 -0.18 9.63
C LEU A 101 -1.96 0.89 9.79
N LEU A 102 -0.99 0.89 8.88
CA LEU A 102 0.02 1.93 8.75
C LEU A 102 -0.10 2.58 7.36
N TRP A 103 -0.30 3.88 7.35
CA TRP A 103 -0.27 4.69 6.15
C TRP A 103 1.17 5.14 5.88
N ALA A 104 1.77 4.64 4.81
CA ALA A 104 3.09 5.07 4.34
C ALA A 104 2.87 6.12 3.25
N VAL A 105 3.11 7.38 3.57
CA VAL A 105 2.62 8.52 2.78
C VAL A 105 3.75 9.26 2.11
N TRP A 106 3.66 9.45 0.79
CA TRP A 106 4.54 10.36 0.06
C TRP A 106 3.85 11.71 -0.18
N GLY A 107 4.64 12.73 -0.40
CA GLY A 107 4.15 14.08 -0.61
C GLY A 107 3.77 14.79 0.69
N GLN A 108 3.37 16.05 0.57
CA GLN A 108 3.04 16.90 1.71
C GLN A 108 1.54 17.23 1.80
N GLY A 109 0.80 16.94 0.74
CA GLY A 109 -0.63 17.16 0.67
C GLY A 109 -1.44 15.99 1.23
N GLY A 110 -2.69 15.94 0.80
CA GLY A 110 -3.60 14.85 1.14
C GLY A 110 -4.41 15.09 2.38
N GLU A 111 -5.39 14.23 2.57
CA GLU A 111 -6.31 14.28 3.69
C GLU A 111 -5.73 13.53 4.90
N ARG A 112 -6.15 13.93 6.09
CA ARG A 112 -5.75 13.22 7.31
C ARG A 112 -6.64 11.98 7.49
N PRO A 113 -6.06 10.76 7.57
CA PRO A 113 -6.88 9.57 7.77
C PRO A 113 -7.53 9.55 9.17
N PRO A 114 -8.77 9.03 9.27
CA PRO A 114 -9.50 8.98 10.53
C PRO A 114 -9.04 7.87 11.47
N PHE A 115 -8.18 6.96 11.01
CA PHE A 115 -7.67 5.84 11.80
C PHE A 115 -6.31 5.40 11.25
N GLY A 116 -5.64 4.51 11.97
CA GLY A 116 -4.32 4.00 11.60
C GLY A 116 -3.19 4.94 12.01
N GLU A 117 -1.97 4.44 11.89
CA GLU A 117 -0.77 5.23 12.10
C GLU A 117 -0.30 5.81 10.79
N LEU A 118 0.35 6.96 10.84
CA LEU A 118 0.84 7.64 9.65
C LEU A 118 2.36 7.79 9.73
N LEU A 119 3.03 7.34 8.67
CA LEU A 119 4.46 7.53 8.47
C LEU A 119 4.67 8.31 7.17
N ARG A 120 5.29 9.47 7.26
CA ARG A 120 5.65 10.23 6.06
C ARG A 120 6.99 9.76 5.54
N LEU A 121 7.00 9.36 4.27
CA LEU A 121 8.24 8.98 3.58
C LEU A 121 8.97 10.26 3.15
N PRO A 122 10.33 10.24 3.16
CA PRO A 122 11.09 11.39 2.67
C PRO A 122 10.68 11.76 1.25
N ALA A 123 10.62 13.06 0.96
CA ALA A 123 10.35 13.54 -0.38
C ALA A 123 11.47 13.09 -1.32
N GLY A 124 11.09 12.66 -2.52
CA GLY A 124 12.03 12.38 -3.58
C GLY A 124 12.77 13.66 -3.94
N ALA A 125 14.07 13.58 -4.06
CA ALA A 125 14.90 14.72 -4.44
C ALA A 125 14.70 15.07 -5.91
#